data_f27f721772b9c19dbc4bf60de5b3be29
#
_entry.id   f27f721772b9c19dbc4bf60de5b3be29
#
_cell.length_a   1.000
_cell.length_b   1.000
_cell.length_c   1.000
_cell.angle_alpha   90.00
_cell.angle_beta   90.00
_cell.angle_gamma   90.00
#
_symmetry.space_group_name_H-M   'P 1'
#
loop_
_entity.id
_entity.type
_entity.pdbx_description
1 polymer ?
#
loop_
_entity_poly.entity_id
_entity_poly.type
_entity_poly.pdbx_seq_one_letter_code
_entity_poly.pdbx_strand_id
1 'polypeptide(L)'
;MKDGQVEALLALRGKGQGPIGRDRIAMLEAVAEHGSITQAAKVLGFSYKAVWDGVNAINNLLPKPALLAQAGGRGGGGASLTDEGRRLIAAFRRMEEKLTRISQALIDDDGADGAELLFWSLAMKTSARNAFRCEVVDVRRAPVNVEVTLKVSEENSIVAVVTNDSAEELGLVPGREAIALVKSSFVMLARGDVLPRVSARNLIWGMVVERIDGGVNSEIILDIGDGKTLTAVITRESAEELPLVVGDRACALFKASHVILAVD
;
A
#
# COMPACT_ATOMS: atom_id res chain seq x y z
N MET A 1 -6.52 12.27 31.10
CA MET A 1 -7.54 12.26 30.03
C MET A 1 -7.29 11.01 29.22
N LYS A 2 -8.31 10.23 28.91
CA LYS A 2 -8.21 8.88 28.32
C LYS A 2 -7.65 8.97 26.89
N ASP A 3 -6.71 8.07 26.59
CA ASP A 3 -6.18 7.85 25.23
C ASP A 3 -7.33 7.70 24.25
N GLY A 4 -7.50 8.69 23.39
CA GLY A 4 -8.46 8.67 22.28
C GLY A 4 -7.90 7.77 21.18
N GLN A 5 -8.19 6.49 21.26
CA GLN A 5 -7.90 5.56 20.18
C GLN A 5 -8.94 5.79 19.07
N VAL A 6 -8.53 6.37 17.95
CA VAL A 6 -9.38 6.52 16.76
C VAL A 6 -9.26 5.25 15.94
N GLU A 7 -10.36 4.52 15.79
CA GLU A 7 -10.43 3.34 14.93
C GLU A 7 -11.14 3.71 13.62
N ALA A 8 -10.47 3.52 12.49
CA ALA A 8 -11.08 3.69 11.18
C ALA A 8 -11.82 2.42 10.78
N LEU A 9 -13.09 2.57 10.40
CA LEU A 9 -13.92 1.45 9.98
C LEU A 9 -14.04 1.42 8.45
N LEU A 10 -13.55 0.33 7.83
CA LEU A 10 -13.77 0.05 6.42
C LEU A 10 -15.03 -0.77 6.22
N ALA A 11 -15.93 -0.30 5.38
CA ALA A 11 -17.10 -1.06 4.96
C ALA A 11 -17.36 -0.89 3.46
N LEU A 12 -17.52 -2.00 2.75
CA LEU A 12 -17.90 -2.01 1.34
C LEU A 12 -19.42 -2.18 1.23
N ARG A 13 -20.09 -1.32 0.48
CA ARG A 13 -21.55 -1.40 0.27
C ARG A 13 -21.89 -1.50 -1.21
N GLY A 14 -22.56 -2.57 -1.60
CA GLY A 14 -23.23 -2.69 -2.89
C GLY A 14 -24.60 -2.01 -2.89
N LYS A 15 -25.10 -1.65 -4.09
CA LYS A 15 -26.41 -1.00 -4.24
C LYS A 15 -27.51 -1.96 -3.76
N GLY A 16 -28.26 -1.57 -2.71
CA GLY A 16 -29.38 -2.37 -2.16
C GLY A 16 -28.99 -3.47 -1.18
N GLN A 17 -27.71 -3.54 -0.74
CA GLN A 17 -27.24 -4.55 0.20
C GLN A 17 -26.61 -3.93 1.46
N GLY A 18 -26.57 -4.70 2.56
CA GLY A 18 -25.89 -4.30 3.78
C GLY A 18 -24.38 -4.23 3.61
N PRO A 19 -23.69 -3.43 4.45
CA PRO A 19 -22.25 -3.26 4.34
C PRO A 19 -21.48 -4.55 4.63
N ILE A 20 -20.40 -4.80 3.87
CA ILE A 20 -19.40 -5.80 4.17
C ILE A 20 -18.29 -5.10 4.94
N GLY A 21 -18.24 -5.32 6.24
CA GLY A 21 -17.20 -4.82 7.11
C GLY A 21 -16.24 -5.94 7.55
N ARG A 22 -15.40 -5.60 8.51
CA ARG A 22 -14.37 -6.47 9.11
C ARG A 22 -14.92 -7.83 9.55
N ASP A 23 -16.10 -7.84 10.18
CA ASP A 23 -16.70 -9.09 10.69
C ASP A 23 -17.00 -10.09 9.57
N ARG A 24 -17.52 -9.63 8.44
CA ARG A 24 -17.82 -10.51 7.31
C ARG A 24 -16.57 -11.01 6.61
N ILE A 25 -15.52 -10.19 6.54
CA ILE A 25 -14.21 -10.63 6.04
C ILE A 25 -13.59 -11.65 6.99
N ALA A 26 -13.65 -11.43 8.30
CA ALA A 26 -13.20 -12.40 9.30
C ALA A 26 -13.97 -13.74 9.22
N MET A 27 -15.29 -13.70 8.93
CA MET A 27 -16.05 -14.91 8.65
C MET A 27 -15.51 -15.67 7.44
N LEU A 28 -15.19 -14.96 6.35
CA LEU A 28 -14.63 -15.57 5.12
C LEU A 28 -13.25 -16.17 5.39
N GLU A 29 -12.39 -15.48 6.15
CA GLU A 29 -11.06 -15.97 6.55
C GLU A 29 -11.16 -17.22 7.43
N ALA A 30 -12.03 -17.21 8.44
CA ALA A 30 -12.22 -18.35 9.32
C ALA A 30 -12.77 -19.58 8.58
N VAL A 31 -13.67 -19.38 7.61
CA VAL A 31 -14.13 -20.49 6.74
C VAL A 31 -12.99 -20.99 5.85
N ALA A 32 -12.13 -20.12 5.34
CA ALA A 32 -10.95 -20.50 4.56
C ALA A 32 -9.96 -21.35 5.36
N GLU A 33 -9.71 -20.96 6.61
CA GLU A 33 -8.78 -21.65 7.52
C GLU A 33 -9.31 -23.04 7.97
N HIS A 34 -10.58 -23.10 8.32
CA HIS A 34 -11.15 -24.30 8.92
C HIS A 34 -11.90 -25.22 7.91
N GLY A 35 -12.06 -24.78 6.66
CA GLY A 35 -12.76 -25.55 5.63
C GLY A 35 -14.24 -25.82 5.89
N SER A 36 -14.83 -25.16 6.93
CA SER A 36 -16.19 -25.43 7.38
C SER A 36 -16.85 -24.18 8.00
N ILE A 37 -18.05 -23.87 7.55
CA ILE A 37 -18.86 -22.76 8.11
C ILE A 37 -19.22 -23.03 9.57
N THR A 38 -19.47 -24.29 9.92
CA THR A 38 -19.78 -24.69 11.32
C THR A 38 -18.60 -24.44 12.25
N GLN A 39 -17.39 -24.79 11.82
CA GLN A 39 -16.18 -24.55 12.62
C GLN A 39 -15.85 -23.05 12.71
N ALA A 40 -15.95 -22.32 11.60
CA ALA A 40 -15.77 -20.88 11.59
C ALA A 40 -16.74 -20.18 12.55
N ALA A 41 -18.02 -20.57 12.54
CA ALA A 41 -19.03 -20.04 13.44
C ALA A 41 -18.64 -20.27 14.93
N LYS A 42 -18.16 -21.47 15.24
CA LYS A 42 -17.75 -21.84 16.60
C LYS A 42 -16.54 -21.02 17.08
N VAL A 43 -15.52 -20.86 16.23
CA VAL A 43 -14.30 -20.11 16.55
C VAL A 43 -14.59 -18.62 16.73
N LEU A 44 -15.43 -18.05 15.88
CA LEU A 44 -15.78 -16.62 15.94
C LEU A 44 -16.87 -16.28 16.96
N GLY A 45 -17.50 -17.26 17.60
CA GLY A 45 -18.60 -17.04 18.54
C GLY A 45 -19.91 -16.60 17.88
N PHE A 46 -20.09 -16.88 16.58
CA PHE A 46 -21.31 -16.59 15.84
C PHE A 46 -22.20 -17.83 15.67
N SER A 47 -23.47 -17.62 15.33
CA SER A 47 -24.34 -18.72 14.90
C SER A 47 -23.95 -19.17 13.49
N TYR A 48 -24.20 -20.46 13.17
CA TYR A 48 -24.03 -20.97 11.79
C TYR A 48 -24.75 -20.09 10.77
N LYS A 49 -26.00 -19.70 11.08
CA LYS A 49 -26.80 -18.85 10.21
C LYS A 49 -26.15 -17.48 9.96
N ALA A 50 -25.57 -16.85 10.99
CA ALA A 50 -24.90 -15.55 10.85
C ALA A 50 -23.69 -15.64 9.91
N VAL A 51 -22.86 -16.67 10.03
CA VAL A 51 -21.71 -16.89 9.16
C VAL A 51 -22.15 -17.21 7.73
N TRP A 52 -23.15 -18.07 7.57
CA TRP A 52 -23.74 -18.39 6.27
C TRP A 52 -24.29 -17.15 5.56
N ASP A 53 -25.11 -16.35 6.26
CA ASP A 53 -25.68 -15.13 5.72
C ASP A 53 -24.58 -14.09 5.38
N GLY A 54 -23.53 -13.99 6.22
CA GLY A 54 -22.38 -13.13 5.99
C GLY A 54 -21.61 -13.49 4.72
N VAL A 55 -21.30 -14.77 4.53
CA VAL A 55 -20.61 -15.29 3.35
C VAL A 55 -21.47 -15.14 2.09
N ASN A 56 -22.76 -15.46 2.17
CA ASN A 56 -23.68 -15.27 1.05
C ASN A 56 -23.79 -13.80 0.63
N ALA A 57 -23.82 -12.88 1.58
CA ALA A 57 -23.81 -11.46 1.27
C ALA A 57 -22.56 -11.01 0.50
N ILE A 58 -21.40 -11.62 0.80
CA ILE A 58 -20.17 -11.41 0.03
C ILE A 58 -20.31 -11.98 -1.38
N ASN A 59 -20.72 -13.25 -1.48
CA ASN A 59 -20.92 -13.90 -2.78
C ASN A 59 -21.85 -13.14 -3.70
N ASN A 60 -22.92 -12.55 -3.16
CA ASN A 60 -23.91 -11.78 -3.92
C ASN A 60 -23.38 -10.43 -4.43
N LEU A 61 -22.29 -9.90 -3.86
CA LEU A 61 -21.66 -8.65 -4.29
C LEU A 61 -20.61 -8.84 -5.38
N LEU A 62 -20.07 -10.05 -5.49
CA LEU A 62 -18.97 -10.34 -6.42
C LEU A 62 -19.49 -10.92 -7.73
N PRO A 63 -18.83 -10.67 -8.87
CA PRO A 63 -19.15 -11.30 -10.16
C PRO A 63 -18.98 -12.81 -10.14
N LYS A 64 -18.09 -13.32 -9.28
CA LYS A 64 -17.83 -14.73 -9.02
C LYS A 64 -17.83 -14.98 -7.51
N PRO A 65 -18.33 -16.12 -7.04
CA PRO A 65 -18.39 -16.38 -5.61
C PRO A 65 -17.00 -16.40 -4.96
N ALA A 66 -16.89 -15.78 -3.78
CA ALA A 66 -15.69 -15.80 -2.96
C ALA A 66 -15.48 -17.16 -2.29
N LEU A 67 -16.57 -17.87 -2.00
CA LEU A 67 -16.58 -19.15 -1.31
C LEU A 67 -17.56 -20.11 -1.96
N LEU A 68 -17.12 -21.34 -2.16
CA LEU A 68 -17.95 -22.46 -2.63
C LEU A 68 -18.23 -23.39 -1.45
N ALA A 69 -19.52 -23.55 -1.13
CA ALA A 69 -19.96 -24.52 -0.15
C ALA A 69 -20.29 -25.86 -0.84
N GLN A 70 -19.78 -26.95 -0.31
CA GLN A 70 -20.14 -28.32 -0.76
C GLN A 70 -21.19 -28.87 0.20
N ALA A 71 -22.29 -29.34 -0.36
CA ALA A 71 -23.33 -30.01 0.41
C ALA A 71 -22.74 -31.24 1.09
N GLY A 72 -22.79 -31.30 2.42
CA GLY A 72 -22.25 -32.42 3.18
C GLY A 72 -23.25 -33.53 3.37
N GLY A 73 -22.76 -34.79 3.25
CA GLY A 73 -23.41 -35.95 3.80
C GLY A 73 -23.23 -36.05 5.33
N ARG A 74 -23.38 -37.28 5.90
CA ARG A 74 -23.30 -37.60 7.34
C ARG A 74 -22.07 -37.09 8.14
N GLY A 75 -21.07 -36.45 7.47
CA GLY A 75 -19.84 -35.89 8.08
C GLY A 75 -19.72 -34.38 8.09
N GLY A 76 -20.75 -33.62 7.66
CA GLY A 76 -20.69 -32.13 7.57
C GLY A 76 -20.28 -31.64 6.19
N GLY A 77 -20.80 -30.46 5.76
CA GLY A 77 -20.46 -29.85 4.46
C GLY A 77 -19.10 -29.15 4.53
N GLY A 78 -18.33 -29.30 3.46
CA GLY A 78 -17.08 -28.54 3.25
C GLY A 78 -17.34 -27.15 2.67
N ALA A 79 -16.40 -26.25 2.88
CA ALA A 79 -16.39 -24.94 2.23
C ALA A 79 -14.97 -24.60 1.80
N SER A 80 -14.83 -24.09 0.57
CA SER A 80 -13.51 -23.74 0.02
C SER A 80 -13.49 -22.31 -0.51
N LEU A 81 -12.42 -21.58 -0.17
CA LEU A 81 -12.20 -20.25 -0.67
C LEU A 81 -11.75 -20.29 -2.13
N THR A 82 -12.33 -19.43 -2.95
CA THR A 82 -11.95 -19.27 -4.36
C THR A 82 -10.80 -18.27 -4.50
N ASP A 83 -10.21 -18.17 -5.71
CA ASP A 83 -9.22 -17.14 -6.01
C ASP A 83 -9.81 -15.72 -5.89
N GLU A 84 -11.09 -15.56 -6.20
CA GLU A 84 -11.80 -14.29 -6.00
C GLU A 84 -11.90 -13.91 -4.52
N GLY A 85 -12.22 -14.91 -3.67
CA GLY A 85 -12.25 -14.71 -2.23
C GLY A 85 -10.89 -14.35 -1.65
N ARG A 86 -9.82 -15.02 -2.10
CA ARG A 86 -8.43 -14.67 -1.70
C ARG A 86 -8.07 -13.23 -2.08
N ARG A 87 -8.41 -12.83 -3.32
CA ARG A 87 -8.18 -11.44 -3.79
C ARG A 87 -8.97 -10.42 -2.98
N LEU A 88 -10.22 -10.72 -2.64
CA LEU A 88 -11.06 -9.83 -1.82
C LEU A 88 -10.45 -9.65 -0.43
N ILE A 89 -10.09 -10.73 0.27
CA ILE A 89 -9.47 -10.67 1.61
C ILE A 89 -8.20 -9.82 1.54
N ALA A 90 -7.29 -10.13 0.62
CA ALA A 90 -6.04 -9.41 0.47
C ALA A 90 -6.26 -7.90 0.16
N ALA A 91 -7.23 -7.57 -0.68
CA ALA A 91 -7.57 -6.19 -0.98
C ALA A 91 -8.15 -5.46 0.23
N PHE A 92 -9.04 -6.12 0.98
CA PHE A 92 -9.66 -5.55 2.18
C PHE A 92 -8.61 -5.28 3.26
N ARG A 93 -7.72 -6.24 3.54
CA ARG A 93 -6.64 -6.09 4.53
C ARG A 93 -5.68 -4.96 4.17
N ARG A 94 -5.26 -4.87 2.90
CA ARG A 94 -4.46 -3.72 2.44
C ARG A 94 -5.16 -2.37 2.65
N MET A 95 -6.48 -2.30 2.46
CA MET A 95 -7.25 -1.08 2.71
C MET A 95 -7.34 -0.77 4.21
N GLU A 96 -7.56 -1.78 5.06
CA GLU A 96 -7.56 -1.60 6.52
C GLU A 96 -6.23 -1.07 7.02
N GLU A 97 -5.10 -1.65 6.57
CA GLU A 97 -3.77 -1.17 6.93
C GLU A 97 -3.54 0.28 6.52
N LYS A 98 -3.96 0.64 5.30
CA LYS A 98 -3.88 2.03 4.83
C LYS A 98 -4.72 2.96 5.71
N LEU A 99 -5.96 2.58 6.01
CA LEU A 99 -6.84 3.37 6.88
C LEU A 99 -6.28 3.50 8.30
N THR A 100 -5.70 2.45 8.86
CA THR A 100 -5.06 2.49 10.19
C THR A 100 -3.89 3.47 10.20
N ARG A 101 -3.01 3.42 9.18
CA ARG A 101 -1.90 4.38 9.05
C ARG A 101 -2.41 5.83 8.93
N ILE A 102 -3.49 6.03 8.18
CA ILE A 102 -4.15 7.32 8.01
C ILE A 102 -4.68 7.82 9.35
N SER A 103 -5.39 6.97 10.08
CA SER A 103 -5.94 7.33 11.39
C SER A 103 -4.85 7.66 12.41
N GLN A 104 -3.75 6.94 12.39
CA GLN A 104 -2.59 7.22 13.23
C GLN A 104 -1.94 8.56 12.89
N ALA A 105 -1.73 8.84 11.60
CA ALA A 105 -1.19 10.13 11.15
C ALA A 105 -2.08 11.31 11.54
N LEU A 106 -3.41 11.13 11.54
CA LEU A 106 -4.37 12.16 12.00
C LEU A 106 -4.33 12.41 13.51
N ILE A 107 -3.84 11.46 14.30
CA ILE A 107 -3.73 11.59 15.77
C ILE A 107 -2.38 12.22 16.14
N ASP A 108 -1.32 11.88 15.42
CA ASP A 108 0.05 12.30 15.71
C ASP A 108 0.35 13.73 15.21
N ASP A 109 -0.50 14.28 14.33
CA ASP A 109 -0.31 15.62 13.74
C ASP A 109 -1.28 16.62 14.39
N ASP A 110 -0.74 17.55 15.18
CA ASP A 110 -1.50 18.63 15.85
C ASP A 110 -2.06 19.70 14.86
N GLY A 111 -2.02 19.44 13.54
CA GLY A 111 -2.41 20.39 12.51
C GLY A 111 -3.46 19.88 11.51
N ALA A 112 -4.42 20.75 11.17
CA ALA A 112 -5.45 20.50 10.14
C ALA A 112 -4.86 20.21 8.73
N ASP A 113 -3.64 20.67 8.47
CA ASP A 113 -2.94 20.57 7.18
C ASP A 113 -2.56 19.13 6.82
N GLY A 114 -2.22 18.30 7.83
CA GLY A 114 -1.88 16.89 7.62
C GLY A 114 -3.05 16.03 7.12
N ALA A 115 -4.25 16.32 7.62
CA ALA A 115 -5.47 15.62 7.22
C ALA A 115 -5.87 15.95 5.76
N GLU A 116 -5.71 17.18 5.35
CA GLU A 116 -6.10 17.67 4.02
C GLU A 116 -5.21 17.06 2.93
N LEU A 117 -3.89 17.07 3.10
CA LEU A 117 -2.93 16.41 2.21
C LEU A 117 -3.16 14.89 2.10
N LEU A 118 -3.56 14.28 3.21
CA LEU A 118 -3.86 12.87 3.24
C LEU A 118 -5.14 12.55 2.45
N PHE A 119 -6.21 13.32 2.64
CA PHE A 119 -7.43 13.18 1.84
C PHE A 119 -7.16 13.43 0.35
N TRP A 120 -6.29 14.39 0.03
CA TRP A 120 -5.90 14.68 -1.33
C TRP A 120 -5.11 13.53 -1.96
N SER A 121 -4.16 12.93 -1.23
CA SER A 121 -3.41 11.74 -1.69
C SER A 121 -4.29 10.52 -1.93
N LEU A 122 -5.39 10.39 -1.18
CA LEU A 122 -6.40 9.34 -1.36
C LEU A 122 -7.35 9.62 -2.52
N ALA A 123 -7.67 10.89 -2.77
CA ALA A 123 -8.53 11.31 -3.87
C ALA A 123 -7.82 11.22 -5.23
N MET A 124 -6.49 11.34 -5.23
CA MET A 124 -5.70 11.28 -6.45
C MET A 124 -5.60 9.85 -6.99
N LYS A 125 -6.28 9.58 -8.09
CA LYS A 125 -6.17 8.32 -8.82
C LYS A 125 -4.88 8.32 -9.64
N THR A 126 -3.81 7.78 -9.09
CA THR A 126 -2.53 7.65 -9.77
C THR A 126 -2.13 6.18 -9.94
N SER A 127 -1.37 5.89 -10.99
CA SER A 127 -0.73 4.58 -11.20
C SER A 127 0.63 4.47 -10.47
N ALA A 128 1.12 5.55 -9.87
CA ALA A 128 2.31 5.51 -9.04
C ALA A 128 2.00 4.82 -7.71
N ARG A 129 2.77 3.79 -7.35
CA ARG A 129 2.62 3.08 -6.08
C ARG A 129 3.39 3.75 -4.94
N ASN A 130 4.42 4.52 -5.29
CA ASN A 130 5.20 5.29 -4.33
C ASN A 130 4.70 6.73 -4.36
N ALA A 131 4.12 7.16 -3.27
CA ALA A 131 3.70 8.53 -3.02
C ALA A 131 4.23 8.93 -1.64
N PHE A 132 5.06 9.97 -1.60
CA PHE A 132 5.71 10.43 -0.37
C PHE A 132 5.32 11.88 -0.11
N ARG A 133 4.76 12.16 1.06
CA ARG A 133 4.69 13.52 1.58
C ARG A 133 6.11 13.96 1.94
N CYS A 134 6.52 15.08 1.42
CA CYS A 134 7.88 15.60 1.54
C CYS A 134 7.86 17.08 1.81
N GLU A 135 8.91 17.57 2.44
CA GLU A 135 9.21 18.98 2.54
C GLU A 135 10.30 19.35 1.51
N VAL A 136 10.10 20.41 0.74
CA VAL A 136 11.13 20.98 -0.15
C VAL A 136 12.23 21.60 0.70
N VAL A 137 13.44 21.05 0.63
CA VAL A 137 14.58 21.54 1.42
C VAL A 137 15.55 22.39 0.60
N ASP A 138 15.66 22.17 -0.71
CA ASP A 138 16.54 22.94 -1.61
C ASP A 138 15.96 23.01 -3.02
N VAL A 139 16.14 24.14 -3.70
CA VAL A 139 15.69 24.39 -5.07
C VAL A 139 16.81 25.05 -5.86
N ARG A 140 17.39 24.32 -6.81
CA ARG A 140 18.47 24.79 -7.67
C ARG A 140 17.97 25.03 -9.08
N ARG A 141 17.86 26.29 -9.47
CA ARG A 141 17.42 26.71 -10.79
C ARG A 141 18.59 26.67 -11.78
N ALA A 142 18.35 26.13 -12.98
CA ALA A 142 19.24 26.15 -14.14
C ALA A 142 18.47 26.67 -15.36
N PRO A 143 19.13 27.00 -16.47
CA PRO A 143 18.47 27.61 -17.62
C PRO A 143 17.29 26.81 -18.19
N VAL A 144 17.30 25.47 -18.08
CA VAL A 144 16.26 24.59 -18.67
C VAL A 144 15.41 23.93 -17.60
N ASN A 145 16.01 23.50 -16.48
CA ASN A 145 15.35 22.67 -15.46
C ASN A 145 15.67 23.19 -14.07
N VAL A 146 14.85 22.78 -13.13
CA VAL A 146 15.04 22.99 -11.71
C VAL A 146 15.28 21.63 -11.03
N GLU A 147 16.34 21.54 -10.25
CA GLU A 147 16.57 20.42 -9.33
C GLU A 147 15.96 20.77 -7.98
N VAL A 148 15.08 19.92 -7.49
CA VAL A 148 14.38 20.09 -6.20
C VAL A 148 14.76 18.93 -5.31
N THR A 149 15.28 19.25 -4.12
CA THR A 149 15.56 18.26 -3.08
C THR A 149 14.42 18.26 -2.06
N LEU A 150 13.87 17.08 -1.81
CA LEU A 150 12.73 16.89 -0.91
C LEU A 150 13.12 15.94 0.22
N LYS A 151 12.87 16.33 1.46
CA LYS A 151 13.05 15.49 2.65
C LYS A 151 11.86 14.53 2.75
N VAL A 152 12.12 13.23 2.70
CA VAL A 152 11.09 12.16 2.82
C VAL A 152 11.04 11.62 4.24
N SER A 153 12.19 11.40 4.86
CA SER A 153 12.34 10.93 6.24
C SER A 153 13.57 11.60 6.87
N GLU A 154 13.87 11.29 8.11
CA GLU A 154 15.09 11.82 8.76
C GLU A 154 16.36 11.41 8.01
N GLU A 155 16.39 10.22 7.45
CA GLU A 155 17.57 9.65 6.78
C GLU A 155 17.52 9.76 5.25
N ASN A 156 16.34 9.99 4.65
CA ASN A 156 16.16 9.88 3.22
C ASN A 156 15.62 11.17 2.57
N SER A 157 16.24 11.55 1.47
CA SER A 157 15.79 12.63 0.60
C SER A 157 15.61 12.14 -0.83
N ILE A 158 14.68 12.75 -1.55
CA ILE A 158 14.44 12.52 -2.97
C ILE A 158 14.83 13.78 -3.74
N VAL A 159 15.54 13.60 -4.84
CA VAL A 159 15.84 14.65 -5.80
C VAL A 159 14.91 14.49 -6.99
N ALA A 160 14.18 15.54 -7.33
CA ALA A 160 13.36 15.66 -8.53
C ALA A 160 13.98 16.66 -9.52
N VAL A 161 13.81 16.45 -10.81
CA VAL A 161 14.14 17.40 -11.87
C VAL A 161 12.87 17.72 -12.63
N VAL A 162 12.44 18.97 -12.57
CA VAL A 162 11.24 19.50 -13.22
C VAL A 162 11.60 20.69 -14.14
N THR A 163 10.68 21.10 -15.01
CA THR A 163 10.86 22.31 -15.80
C THR A 163 10.77 23.57 -14.96
N ASN A 164 11.31 24.68 -15.44
CA ASN A 164 11.17 25.97 -14.75
C ASN A 164 9.70 26.37 -14.59
N ASP A 165 8.90 26.21 -15.65
CA ASP A 165 7.46 26.50 -15.64
C ASP A 165 6.73 25.68 -14.58
N SER A 166 6.99 24.36 -14.50
CA SER A 166 6.39 23.50 -13.49
C SER A 166 6.78 23.91 -12.07
N ALA A 167 8.05 24.29 -11.87
CA ALA A 167 8.51 24.75 -10.55
C ALA A 167 7.83 26.05 -10.10
N GLU A 168 7.52 26.94 -11.05
CA GLU A 168 6.80 28.18 -10.81
C GLU A 168 5.31 27.94 -10.57
N GLU A 169 4.66 27.16 -11.41
CA GLU A 169 3.24 26.81 -11.28
C GLU A 169 2.96 26.09 -9.95
N LEU A 170 3.82 25.17 -9.56
CA LEU A 170 3.72 24.46 -8.29
C LEU A 170 4.23 25.30 -7.10
N GLY A 171 4.82 26.46 -7.32
CA GLY A 171 5.34 27.33 -6.28
C GLY A 171 6.40 26.66 -5.40
N LEU A 172 7.30 25.86 -6.00
CA LEU A 172 8.30 25.09 -5.25
C LEU A 172 9.36 26.01 -4.65
N VAL A 173 9.33 26.13 -3.33
CA VAL A 173 10.28 26.90 -2.52
C VAL A 173 10.64 26.10 -1.27
N PRO A 174 11.81 26.30 -0.66
CA PRO A 174 12.17 25.67 0.61
C PRO A 174 11.09 25.87 1.67
N GLY A 175 10.77 24.82 2.43
CA GLY A 175 9.71 24.82 3.44
C GLY A 175 8.31 24.47 2.91
N ARG A 176 8.12 24.41 1.56
CA ARG A 176 6.84 24.01 0.99
C ARG A 176 6.66 22.49 1.06
N GLU A 177 5.48 22.06 1.43
CA GLU A 177 5.09 20.66 1.35
C GLU A 177 4.72 20.27 -0.10
N ALA A 178 5.11 19.07 -0.48
CA ALA A 178 4.81 18.50 -1.79
C ALA A 178 4.67 16.98 -1.69
N ILE A 179 4.00 16.38 -2.67
CA ILE A 179 3.94 14.93 -2.83
C ILE A 179 4.89 14.53 -3.96
N ALA A 180 5.85 13.66 -3.65
CA ALA A 180 6.71 13.03 -4.63
C ALA A 180 6.12 11.68 -5.05
N LEU A 181 5.84 11.54 -6.36
CA LEU A 181 5.28 10.34 -6.96
C LEU A 181 6.34 9.63 -7.78
N VAL A 182 6.52 8.33 -7.54
CA VAL A 182 7.45 7.49 -8.30
C VAL A 182 6.76 6.19 -8.70
N LYS A 183 6.74 5.90 -9.99
CA LYS A 183 6.20 4.65 -10.49
C LYS A 183 7.10 3.49 -10.08
N SER A 184 6.53 2.43 -9.48
CA SER A 184 7.29 1.28 -8.96
C SER A 184 8.15 0.57 -10.03
N SER A 185 7.74 0.60 -11.29
CA SER A 185 8.51 0.03 -12.41
C SER A 185 9.73 0.88 -12.84
N PHE A 186 9.87 2.11 -12.32
CA PHE A 186 11.06 2.95 -12.54
C PHE A 186 12.10 2.77 -11.45
N VAL A 187 11.76 2.06 -10.39
CA VAL A 187 12.67 1.75 -9.30
C VAL A 187 13.46 0.50 -9.64
N MET A 188 14.77 0.65 -9.72
CA MET A 188 15.74 -0.44 -9.80
C MET A 188 16.18 -0.82 -8.40
N LEU A 189 16.63 -2.05 -8.20
CA LEU A 189 17.17 -2.52 -6.93
C LEU A 189 18.64 -2.94 -7.09
N ALA A 190 19.42 -2.68 -6.05
CA ALA A 190 20.76 -3.22 -5.90
C ALA A 190 20.90 -3.87 -4.52
N ARG A 191 21.62 -4.99 -4.46
CA ARG A 191 21.97 -5.70 -3.21
C ARG A 191 23.39 -5.31 -2.77
N GLY A 192 23.60 -5.29 -1.46
CA GLY A 192 24.92 -5.08 -0.87
C GLY A 192 25.05 -3.71 -0.19
N ASP A 193 26.15 -3.54 0.53
CA ASP A 193 26.40 -2.36 1.36
C ASP A 193 27.18 -1.26 0.64
N VAL A 194 27.60 -1.51 -0.60
CA VAL A 194 28.40 -0.56 -1.39
C VAL A 194 27.54 0.05 -2.47
N LEU A 195 27.42 1.39 -2.46
CA LEU A 195 26.72 2.13 -3.49
C LEU A 195 27.40 1.94 -4.86
N PRO A 196 26.69 1.44 -5.88
CA PRO A 196 27.21 1.39 -7.23
C PRO A 196 27.39 2.83 -7.77
N ARG A 197 28.42 3.08 -8.57
CA ARG A 197 28.57 4.33 -9.32
C ARG A 197 27.58 4.32 -10.50
N VAL A 198 26.46 4.97 -10.32
CA VAL A 198 25.37 5.00 -11.32
C VAL A 198 24.93 6.43 -11.59
N SER A 199 24.28 6.66 -12.73
CA SER A 199 23.71 7.96 -13.08
C SER A 199 22.35 8.25 -12.45
N ALA A 200 21.84 7.38 -11.60
CA ALA A 200 20.64 7.64 -10.80
C ALA A 200 21.00 8.57 -9.63
N ARG A 201 20.23 9.66 -9.47
CA ARG A 201 20.44 10.63 -8.38
C ARG A 201 19.80 10.17 -7.07
N ASN A 202 18.74 9.37 -7.16
CA ASN A 202 18.06 8.84 -6.00
C ASN A 202 18.58 7.43 -5.68
N LEU A 203 19.11 7.31 -4.47
CA LEU A 203 19.71 6.10 -3.90
C LEU A 203 19.17 6.00 -2.48
N ILE A 204 18.13 5.18 -2.28
CA ILE A 204 17.43 5.06 -1.01
C ILE A 204 17.65 3.65 -0.46
N TRP A 205 18.27 3.58 0.71
CA TRP A 205 18.48 2.33 1.41
C TRP A 205 17.22 1.94 2.20
N GLY A 206 16.95 0.65 2.22
CA GLY A 206 15.87 0.10 3.03
C GLY A 206 16.06 -1.39 3.31
N MET A 207 15.20 -1.90 4.18
CA MET A 207 15.10 -3.32 4.49
C MET A 207 13.94 -3.93 3.73
N VAL A 208 14.14 -5.08 3.10
CA VAL A 208 13.06 -5.82 2.44
C VAL A 208 12.07 -6.31 3.51
N VAL A 209 10.85 -5.84 3.44
CA VAL A 209 9.75 -6.24 4.36
C VAL A 209 8.74 -7.16 3.71
N GLU A 210 8.65 -7.13 2.38
CA GLU A 210 7.74 -8.01 1.63
C GLU A 210 8.29 -8.27 0.23
N ARG A 211 8.09 -9.51 -0.25
CA ARG A 211 8.35 -9.92 -1.65
C ARG A 211 7.16 -10.71 -2.16
N ILE A 212 6.61 -10.30 -3.29
CA ILE A 212 5.49 -10.97 -3.95
C ILE A 212 5.94 -11.34 -5.36
N ASP A 213 6.11 -12.64 -5.60
CA ASP A 213 6.48 -13.15 -6.91
C ASP A 213 5.24 -13.38 -7.78
N GLY A 214 5.20 -12.75 -8.94
CA GLY A 214 4.19 -12.96 -9.97
C GLY A 214 4.72 -13.79 -11.14
N GLY A 215 3.87 -14.00 -12.15
CA GLY A 215 4.25 -14.77 -13.34
C GLY A 215 5.29 -14.10 -14.24
N VAL A 216 5.30 -12.76 -14.30
CA VAL A 216 6.17 -11.95 -15.19
C VAL A 216 7.06 -11.01 -14.37
N ASN A 217 6.53 -10.44 -13.30
CA ASN A 217 7.21 -9.47 -12.45
C ASN A 217 7.15 -9.90 -11.00
N SER A 218 8.12 -9.45 -10.22
CA SER A 218 8.13 -9.53 -8.77
C SER A 218 8.02 -8.12 -8.18
N GLU A 219 7.22 -7.99 -7.12
CA GLU A 219 7.08 -6.78 -6.32
C GLU A 219 7.89 -6.95 -5.04
N ILE A 220 8.76 -5.98 -4.76
CA ILE A 220 9.60 -5.95 -3.57
C ILE A 220 9.33 -4.64 -2.83
N ILE A 221 9.03 -4.74 -1.54
CA ILE A 221 8.73 -3.61 -0.69
C ILE A 221 9.85 -3.44 0.31
N LEU A 222 10.41 -2.23 0.34
CA LEU A 222 11.45 -1.82 1.28
C LEU A 222 10.86 -0.93 2.36
N ASP A 223 11.14 -1.19 3.61
CA ASP A 223 11.02 -0.21 4.69
C ASP A 223 12.19 0.77 4.58
N ILE A 224 11.89 2.05 4.41
CA ILE A 224 12.87 3.13 4.25
C ILE A 224 12.95 4.07 5.47
N GLY A 225 12.41 3.63 6.60
CA GLY A 225 12.37 4.39 7.85
C GLY A 225 11.12 5.27 8.00
N ASP A 226 10.89 5.75 9.23
CA ASP A 226 9.77 6.61 9.61
C ASP A 226 8.39 6.08 9.18
N GLY A 227 8.21 4.75 9.23
CA GLY A 227 6.98 4.09 8.82
C GLY A 227 6.68 4.17 7.31
N LYS A 228 7.66 4.59 6.50
CA LYS A 228 7.50 4.71 5.06
C LYS A 228 8.06 3.50 4.32
N THR A 229 7.37 3.12 3.25
CA THR A 229 7.78 2.00 2.40
C THR A 229 7.94 2.43 0.96
N LEU A 230 8.90 1.82 0.27
CA LEU A 230 9.15 2.01 -1.16
C LEU A 230 8.95 0.69 -1.89
N THR A 231 8.09 0.71 -2.90
CA THR A 231 7.77 -0.46 -3.72
C THR A 231 8.55 -0.42 -5.03
N ALA A 232 9.25 -1.48 -5.34
CA ALA A 232 9.86 -1.74 -6.64
C ALA A 232 9.15 -2.89 -7.35
N VAL A 233 8.93 -2.75 -8.66
CA VAL A 233 8.45 -3.83 -9.52
C VAL A 233 9.52 -4.11 -10.56
N ILE A 234 10.15 -5.27 -10.43
CA ILE A 234 11.21 -5.74 -11.33
C ILE A 234 10.75 -7.00 -12.06
N THR A 235 11.45 -7.39 -13.14
CA THR A 235 11.15 -8.64 -13.82
C THR A 235 11.42 -9.83 -12.90
N ARG A 236 10.72 -10.94 -13.13
CA ARG A 236 10.95 -12.18 -12.38
C ARG A 236 12.39 -12.66 -12.52
N GLU A 237 12.95 -12.62 -13.74
CA GLU A 237 14.33 -12.97 -14.02
C GLU A 237 15.30 -12.12 -13.19
N SER A 238 15.12 -10.80 -13.15
CA SER A 238 15.94 -9.91 -12.30
C SER A 238 15.79 -10.24 -10.81
N ALA A 239 14.60 -10.64 -10.35
CA ALA A 239 14.36 -11.03 -8.96
C ALA A 239 15.01 -12.39 -8.59
N GLU A 240 15.20 -13.27 -9.58
CA GLU A 240 15.93 -14.53 -9.42
C GLU A 240 17.46 -14.30 -9.41
N GLU A 241 17.97 -13.41 -10.28
CA GLU A 241 19.37 -13.01 -10.30
C GLU A 241 19.79 -12.17 -9.07
N LEU A 242 18.85 -11.40 -8.52
CA LEU A 242 19.01 -10.61 -7.31
C LEU A 242 18.17 -11.22 -6.17
N PRO A 243 18.62 -12.31 -5.53
CA PRO A 243 17.82 -13.07 -4.58
C PRO A 243 17.64 -12.32 -3.25
N LEU A 244 16.83 -11.27 -3.27
CA LEU A 244 16.45 -10.51 -2.08
C LEU A 244 15.33 -11.26 -1.33
N VAL A 245 15.53 -11.44 -0.03
CA VAL A 245 14.54 -12.02 0.88
C VAL A 245 14.17 -11.02 1.97
N VAL A 246 13.05 -11.26 2.65
CA VAL A 246 12.64 -10.43 3.79
C VAL A 246 13.76 -10.39 4.83
N GLY A 247 14.13 -9.19 5.27
CA GLY A 247 15.24 -8.91 6.17
C GLY A 247 16.55 -8.54 5.46
N ASP A 248 16.67 -8.68 4.14
CA ASP A 248 17.83 -8.20 3.41
C ASP A 248 17.84 -6.69 3.28
N ARG A 249 19.03 -6.08 3.33
CA ARG A 249 19.24 -4.68 2.99
C ARG A 249 19.38 -4.51 1.49
N ALA A 250 18.63 -3.56 0.92
CA ALA A 250 18.68 -3.24 -0.49
C ALA A 250 18.70 -1.73 -0.73
N CYS A 251 19.25 -1.32 -1.87
CA CYS A 251 19.21 0.05 -2.33
C CYS A 251 18.21 0.19 -3.49
N ALA A 252 17.23 1.06 -3.33
CA ALA A 252 16.35 1.49 -4.41
C ALA A 252 16.98 2.65 -5.18
N LEU A 253 17.03 2.52 -6.52
CA LEU A 253 17.66 3.48 -7.41
C LEU A 253 16.66 3.98 -8.43
N PHE A 254 16.55 5.30 -8.61
CA PHE A 254 15.74 5.88 -9.68
C PHE A 254 16.23 7.27 -10.09
N LYS A 255 15.92 7.66 -11.34
CA LYS A 255 16.34 8.95 -11.87
C LYS A 255 15.50 10.09 -11.29
N ALA A 256 16.13 11.25 -11.06
CA ALA A 256 15.44 12.47 -10.64
C ALA A 256 14.34 12.92 -11.61
N SER A 257 14.51 12.67 -12.91
CA SER A 257 13.50 12.96 -13.93
C SER A 257 12.30 12.02 -13.93
N HIS A 258 12.33 10.93 -13.14
CA HIS A 258 11.20 10.00 -12.98
C HIS A 258 10.33 10.32 -11.77
N VAL A 259 10.68 11.36 -11.03
CA VAL A 259 9.89 11.86 -9.91
C VAL A 259 8.91 12.91 -10.44
N ILE A 260 7.64 12.71 -10.14
CA ILE A 260 6.58 13.67 -10.43
C ILE A 260 6.26 14.37 -9.11
N LEU A 261 6.18 15.70 -9.13
CA LEU A 261 5.80 16.50 -7.99
C LEU A 261 4.37 16.97 -8.13
N ALA A 262 3.66 16.98 -7.02
CA ALA A 262 2.34 17.54 -6.90
C ALA A 262 2.25 18.36 -5.60
N VAL A 263 1.44 19.39 -5.61
CA VAL A 263 1.08 20.26 -4.47
C VAL A 263 -0.42 20.41 -4.42
N ASP A 264 -0.96 20.88 -3.31
CA ASP A 264 -2.37 21.23 -3.12
C ASP A 264 -2.73 22.53 -3.88
#